data_4d3b4761e7d71d09bf34c7af613a0bd4
#
_entry.id   4d3b4761e7d71d09bf34c7af613a0bd4
#
_cell.length_a   1.000
_cell.length_b   1.000
_cell.length_c   1.000
_cell.angle_alpha   90.00
_cell.angle_beta   90.00
_cell.angle_gamma   90.00
#
_symmetry.space_group_name_H-M   'P 1'
#
loop_
_entity.id
_entity.type
_entity.pdbx_description
1 polymer ?
#
loop_
_entity_poly.entity_id
_entity_poly.type
_entity_poly.pdbx_seq_one_letter_code
_entity_poly.pdbx_strand_id
1 'polypeptide(L)' 'MDEKMTLVQYAIKKYENEETLIEKLKSIISEKDIQRTIDTLIGTQKVRRIGPEILQNNESHTELPDLQENLRPIIDQL' A
#
# COMPACT_ATOMS: atom_id res chain seq x y z
N MET A 1 11.99 3.09 -8.44
CA MET A 1 10.77 2.51 -7.86
C MET A 1 9.84 3.62 -7.43
N ASP A 2 8.56 3.41 -7.62
CA ASP A 2 7.56 4.41 -7.26
C ASP A 2 7.36 4.48 -5.74
N GLU A 3 7.61 5.65 -5.16
CA GLU A 3 7.46 5.85 -3.72
C GLU A 3 6.04 5.61 -3.24
N LYS A 4 5.04 5.96 -4.07
CA LYS A 4 3.64 5.73 -3.72
C LYS A 4 3.34 4.24 -3.62
N MET A 5 3.88 3.44 -4.52
CA MET A 5 3.70 1.98 -4.46
C MET A 5 4.31 1.41 -3.18
N THR A 6 5.50 1.87 -2.83
CA THR A 6 6.16 1.44 -1.60
C THR A 6 5.33 1.81 -0.37
N LEU A 7 4.87 3.07 -0.30
CA LEU A 7 4.05 3.53 0.82
C LEU A 7 2.76 2.72 0.96
N VAL A 8 2.08 2.47 -0.16
CA VAL A 8 0.83 1.71 -0.14
C VAL A 8 1.07 0.26 0.28
N GLN A 9 2.14 -0.37 -0.21
CA GLN A 9 2.44 -1.74 0.18
C GLN A 9 2.73 -1.89 1.67
N TYR A 10 3.49 -0.94 2.25
CA TYR A 10 3.76 -0.96 3.69
C TYR A 10 2.51 -0.63 4.50
N ALA A 11 1.65 0.26 3.99
CA ALA A 11 0.38 0.56 4.63
C ALA A 11 -0.54 -0.67 4.63
N ILE A 12 -0.55 -1.45 3.55
CA ILE A 12 -1.32 -2.69 3.47
C ILE A 12 -0.81 -3.70 4.52
N LYS A 13 0.49 -3.77 4.70
CA LYS A 13 1.06 -4.67 5.70
C LYS A 13 0.61 -4.27 7.10
N LYS A 14 0.46 -2.99 7.36
CA LYS A 14 0.08 -2.46 8.67
C LYS A 14 -1.44 -2.47 8.88
N TYR A 15 -2.19 -2.15 7.84
CA TYR A 15 -3.65 -2.08 7.87
C TYR A 15 -4.21 -2.81 6.65
N GLU A 16 -4.71 -3.99 6.82
CA GLU A 16 -5.22 -4.78 5.70
C GLU A 16 -6.55 -4.24 5.16
N ASN A 17 -7.28 -3.47 5.95
CA ASN A 17 -8.56 -2.90 5.56
C ASN A 17 -8.32 -1.70 4.63
N GLU A 18 -8.90 -1.77 3.41
CA GLU A 18 -8.73 -0.74 2.38
C GLU A 18 -9.22 0.63 2.84
N GLU A 19 -10.38 0.67 3.48
CA GLU A 19 -10.96 1.92 3.97
C GLU A 19 -10.05 2.59 5.00
N THR A 20 -9.53 1.80 5.93
CA THR A 20 -8.61 2.29 6.97
C THR A 20 -7.33 2.81 6.36
N LEU A 21 -6.76 2.07 5.41
CA LEU A 21 -5.51 2.48 4.80
C LEU A 21 -5.66 3.74 3.95
N ILE A 22 -6.79 3.90 3.25
CA ILE A 22 -7.07 5.13 2.51
C ILE A 22 -7.18 6.31 3.49
N GLU A 23 -7.89 6.11 4.59
CA GLU A 23 -8.06 7.13 5.63
C GLU A 23 -6.70 7.59 6.17
N LYS A 24 -5.79 6.65 6.39
CA LYS A 24 -4.45 6.97 6.90
C LYS A 24 -3.56 7.64 5.86
N LEU A 25 -3.69 7.28 4.60
CA LEU A 25 -2.82 7.79 3.53
C LEU A 25 -3.33 9.07 2.87
N LYS A 26 -4.59 9.41 3.00
CA LYS A 26 -5.16 10.53 2.24
C LYS A 26 -4.57 11.89 2.61
N SER A 27 -3.92 12.01 3.75
CA SER A 27 -3.23 13.24 4.14
C SER A 27 -1.87 13.39 3.43
N ILE A 28 -1.38 12.33 2.83
CA ILE A 28 -0.07 12.29 2.17
C ILE A 28 -0.24 12.15 0.66
N ILE A 29 -1.17 11.30 0.24
CA ILE A 29 -1.43 10.97 -1.16
C ILE A 29 -2.92 11.18 -1.41
N SER A 30 -3.27 11.76 -2.56
CA SER A 30 -4.69 11.93 -2.89
C SER A 30 -5.38 10.57 -2.97
N GLU A 31 -6.67 10.53 -2.60
CA GLU A 31 -7.45 9.31 -2.64
C GLU A 31 -7.43 8.67 -4.04
N LYS A 32 -7.50 9.51 -5.08
CA LYS A 32 -7.44 9.05 -6.46
C LYS A 32 -6.14 8.32 -6.76
N ASP A 33 -5.02 8.88 -6.30
CA ASP A 33 -3.71 8.26 -6.49
C ASP A 33 -3.56 6.98 -5.69
N ILE A 34 -4.13 6.94 -4.47
CA ILE A 34 -4.13 5.73 -3.67
C ILE A 34 -4.88 4.62 -4.41
N GLN A 35 -6.06 4.91 -4.95
CA GLN A 35 -6.85 3.93 -5.68
C GLN A 35 -6.11 3.43 -6.93
N ARG A 36 -5.49 4.33 -7.69
CA ARG A 36 -4.71 3.96 -8.87
C ARG A 36 -3.54 3.07 -8.50
N THR A 37 -2.87 3.39 -7.41
CA THR A 37 -1.73 2.60 -6.94
C THR A 37 -2.18 1.20 -6.52
N ILE A 38 -3.29 1.10 -5.81
CA ILE A 38 -3.86 -0.19 -5.41
C ILE A 38 -4.20 -1.00 -6.65
N ASP A 39 -4.86 -0.39 -7.64
CA ASP A 39 -5.23 -1.07 -8.88
C ASP A 39 -4.00 -1.59 -9.62
N THR A 40 -2.93 -0.78 -9.67
CA THR A 40 -1.68 -1.17 -10.31
C THR A 40 -1.03 -2.34 -9.57
N LEU A 41 -1.03 -2.30 -8.24
CA LEU A 41 -0.45 -3.37 -7.44
C LEU A 41 -1.23 -4.68 -7.61
N ILE A 42 -2.54 -4.60 -7.70
CA ILE A 42 -3.37 -5.78 -7.96
C ILE A 42 -3.12 -6.30 -9.37
N GLY A 43 -3.07 -5.40 -10.34
CA GLY A 43 -2.83 -5.77 -11.74
C GLY A 43 -1.48 -6.42 -11.97
N THR A 44 -0.46 -6.07 -11.18
CA THR A 44 0.87 -6.65 -11.27
C THR A 44 1.07 -7.81 -10.30
N GLN A 45 0.02 -8.24 -9.61
CA GLN A 45 0.02 -9.36 -8.67
C GLN A 45 0.90 -9.17 -7.44
N LYS A 46 1.24 -7.94 -7.11
CA LYS A 46 1.99 -7.62 -5.88
C LYS A 46 1.08 -7.56 -4.66
N VAL A 47 -0.20 -7.31 -4.88
CA VAL A 47 -1.23 -7.24 -3.85
C VAL A 47 -2.43 -8.07 -4.30
N ARG A 48 -3.08 -8.73 -3.37
CA ARG A 48 -4.32 -9.49 -3.63
C ARG A 48 -5.46 -8.90 -2.83
N ARG A 49 -6.64 -8.92 -3.44
CA ARG A 49 -7.87 -8.58 -2.73
C ARG A 49 -8.49 -9.88 -2.21
N ILE A 50 -8.45 -10.07 -0.89
CA ILE A 50 -8.93 -11.32 -0.28
C ILE A 50 -10.32 -11.19 0.34
N GLY A 51 -10.93 -10.02 0.23
CA GLY A 51 -12.29 -9.76 0.70
C GLY A 51 -12.78 -8.45 0.14
N PRO A 52 -14.04 -8.05 0.40
CA PRO A 52 -14.61 -6.83 -0.18
C PRO A 52 -13.78 -5.57 0.09
N GLU A 53 -13.16 -5.49 1.26
CA GLU A 53 -12.35 -4.33 1.64
C GLU A 53 -11.03 -4.74 2.25
N ILE A 54 -10.57 -5.96 1.98
CA ILE A 54 -9.35 -6.48 2.58
C ILE A 54 -8.30 -6.74 1.52
N LEU A 55 -7.14 -6.13 1.71
CA LEU A 55 -5.99 -6.25 0.82
C LEU A 55 -4.86 -6.95 1.56
N GLN A 56 -4.07 -7.70 0.82
CA GLN A 56 -2.92 -8.40 1.38
C GLN A 56 -1.78 -8.38 0.37
N ASN A 57 -0.57 -8.10 0.86
CA ASN A 57 0.62 -8.22 0.02
C ASN A 57 0.82 -9.67 -0.37
N ASN A 58 1.14 -9.89 -1.65
CA ASN A 58 1.37 -11.23 -2.18
C ASN A 58 2.85 -11.59 -2.01
N GLU A 59 3.28 -11.78 -0.77
CA GLU A 59 4.68 -12.03 -0.45
C GLU A 59 5.20 -13.37 -0.96
N SER A 60 4.30 -14.30 -1.25
CA SER A 60 4.69 -15.57 -1.88
C SER A 60 5.07 -15.41 -3.34
N HIS A 61 4.61 -14.33 -3.98
CA HIS A 61 4.89 -14.04 -5.39
C HIS A 61 5.98 -12.99 -5.55
N THR A 62 6.01 -11.99 -4.66
CA THR A 62 6.97 -10.89 -4.73
C THR A 62 7.26 -10.39 -3.31
N GLU A 63 8.50 -10.00 -3.07
CA GLU A 63 8.88 -9.43 -1.79
C GLU A 63 8.52 -7.95 -1.73
N LEU A 64 8.32 -7.45 -0.50
CA LEU A 64 8.15 -6.02 -0.32
C LEU A 64 9.43 -5.30 -0.72
N PRO A 65 9.32 -4.12 -1.36
CA PRO A 65 10.52 -3.35 -1.70
C PRO A 65 11.22 -2.85 -0.44
N ASP A 66 12.52 -2.60 -0.55
CA ASP A 66 13.28 -2.03 0.54
C ASP A 66 12.72 -0.67 0.92
N LEU A 67 12.56 -0.44 2.22
CA LEU A 67 12.02 0.82 2.72
C LEU A 67 13.11 1.88 2.70
N GLN A 68 12.90 2.93 1.92
CA GLN A 68 13.80 4.05 1.84
C GLN A 68 13.76 4.84 3.14
N GLU A 69 14.91 5.40 3.54
CA GLU A 69 15.00 6.15 4.80
C GLU A 69 14.03 7.33 4.87
N ASN A 70 13.84 8.02 3.75
CA ASN A 70 12.94 9.18 3.72
C ASN A 70 11.47 8.78 3.87
N LEU A 71 11.12 7.51 3.62
CA LEU A 71 9.75 7.02 3.78
C LEU A 71 9.48 6.41 5.15
N ARG A 72 10.54 6.02 5.87
CA ARG A 72 10.38 5.35 7.16
C ARG A 72 9.60 6.18 8.18
N PRO A 73 9.88 7.50 8.37
CA PRO A 73 9.10 8.29 9.31
C PRO A 73 7.62 8.37 8.92
N ILE A 74 7.34 8.38 7.62
CA ILE A 74 5.97 8.44 7.13
C ILE A 74 5.22 7.15 7.51
N ILE A 75 5.86 6.01 7.27
CA ILE A 75 5.28 4.70 7.61
C ILE A 75 5.07 4.57 9.11
N ASP A 76 6.03 5.02 9.90
CA ASP A 76 5.95 4.90 11.36
C ASP A 76 4.80 5.74 11.95
N GLN A 77 4.38 6.79 11.25
CA GLN A 77 3.30 7.66 11.70
C GLN A 77 1.91 7.21 11.23
N LEU A 78 1.84 6.21 10.37
CA LEU A 78 0.55 5.73 9.88
C LEU A 78 -0.29 5.02 10.94
#